data_4a3f5d525008ea3bcda01910fce908b9
#
_entry.id   4a3f5d525008ea3bcda01910fce908b9
#
_cell.length_a   1.000
_cell.length_b   1.000
_cell.length_c   1.000
_cell.angle_alpha   90.00
_cell.angle_beta   90.00
_cell.angle_gamma   90.00
#
_symmetry.space_group_name_H-M   'P 1'
#
loop_
_entity.id
_entity.type
_entity.pdbx_description
1 polymer ?
#
loop_
_entity_poly.entity_id
_entity_poly.type
_entity_poly.pdbx_seq_one_letter_code
_entity_poly.pdbx_strand_id
1 'polypeptide(L)'
;TFLPRGAQQVLSMILYGGNPDLKPEEADTWTVGADYAPQTLPGLKLGFNWFRTEFDNRIGQPTFENILTALSDPALSAFVRIVDPLNNADDRAAVQAVLDLPTTNFRDAYPATSYGAIVDARYVNAARVEVEGIDANARYAFDFGPDAFDLGLTLSYLARFDSWTTPDASPQSLRDRPNYPVGLRGRGSLGWARGPWSASASLHYVDSYRDLAG
;
A
#
# COMPACT_ATOMS: atom_id res chain seq x y z
N THR A 1 -21.91 17.72 6.06
CA THR A 1 -21.88 16.35 6.62
C THR A 1 -21.54 16.40 8.11
N PHE A 2 -22.14 15.52 8.89
CA PHE A 2 -21.79 15.35 10.29
C PHE A 2 -20.70 14.26 10.41
N LEU A 3 -19.57 14.62 11.06
CA LEU A 3 -18.46 13.70 11.30
C LEU A 3 -18.24 13.49 12.81
N PRO A 4 -17.85 12.27 13.22
CA PRO A 4 -17.59 11.99 14.64
C PRO A 4 -16.29 12.67 15.11
N ARG A 5 -16.33 13.25 16.32
CA ARG A 5 -15.17 13.74 17.07
C ARG A 5 -15.31 13.29 18.51
N GLY A 6 -14.72 12.15 18.82
CA GLY A 6 -15.02 11.46 20.06
C GLY A 6 -16.50 11.05 20.14
N ALA A 7 -17.17 11.40 21.23
CA ALA A 7 -18.59 11.12 21.43
C ALA A 7 -19.54 12.15 20.76
N GLN A 8 -19.01 13.18 20.11
CA GLN A 8 -19.80 14.25 19.50
C GLN A 8 -19.84 14.12 17.99
N GLN A 9 -20.91 14.67 17.39
CA GLN A 9 -21.04 14.84 15.94
C GLN A 9 -20.81 16.32 15.59
N VAL A 10 -19.87 16.56 14.69
CA VAL A 10 -19.47 17.90 14.25
C VAL A 10 -19.95 18.13 12.83
N LEU A 11 -20.71 19.18 12.58
CA LEU A 11 -21.08 19.59 11.23
C LEU A 11 -19.80 20.07 10.52
N SER A 12 -19.40 19.34 9.47
CA SER A 12 -18.14 19.56 8.77
C SER A 12 -18.38 19.87 7.29
N MET A 13 -17.58 20.79 6.76
CA MET A 13 -17.43 21.00 5.31
C MET A 13 -16.39 20.03 4.78
N ILE A 14 -16.69 19.38 3.65
CA ILE A 14 -15.76 18.46 3.00
C ILE A 14 -15.43 19.03 1.62
N LEU A 15 -14.17 19.38 1.42
CA LEU A 15 -13.62 19.75 0.12
C LEU A 15 -13.16 18.47 -0.57
N TYR A 16 -13.73 18.14 -1.73
CA TYR A 16 -13.35 16.96 -2.49
C TYR A 16 -13.24 17.29 -3.98
N GLY A 17 -12.50 16.44 -4.72
CA GLY A 17 -12.30 16.61 -6.16
C GLY A 17 -10.84 16.64 -6.56
N GLY A 18 -10.58 17.18 -7.76
CA GLY A 18 -9.23 17.34 -8.27
C GLY A 18 -8.43 18.40 -7.51
N ASN A 19 -7.10 18.32 -7.64
CA ASN A 19 -6.18 19.30 -7.11
C ASN A 19 -5.20 19.70 -8.23
N PRO A 20 -5.18 20.96 -8.66
CA PRO A 20 -4.28 21.42 -9.72
C PRO A 20 -2.80 21.45 -9.30
N ASP A 21 -2.52 21.40 -7.99
CA ASP A 21 -1.17 21.45 -7.43
C ASP A 21 -0.51 20.08 -7.29
N LEU A 22 -1.15 19.01 -7.83
CA LEU A 22 -0.58 17.67 -7.80
C LEU A 22 0.73 17.60 -8.57
N LYS A 23 1.71 16.94 -7.93
CA LYS A 23 3.00 16.60 -8.52
C LYS A 23 2.96 15.17 -9.07
N PRO A 24 3.86 14.82 -10.02
CA PRO A 24 4.03 13.43 -10.41
C PRO A 24 4.41 12.55 -9.22
N GLU A 25 3.94 11.30 -9.26
CA GLU A 25 4.44 10.25 -8.37
C GLU A 25 5.88 9.89 -8.79
N GLU A 26 6.73 9.59 -7.84
CA GLU A 26 8.13 9.22 -8.05
C GLU A 26 8.36 7.81 -7.49
N ALA A 27 9.19 7.02 -8.17
CA ALA A 27 9.57 5.69 -7.72
C ALA A 27 11.05 5.45 -7.93
N ASP A 28 11.75 5.14 -6.84
CA ASP A 28 13.14 4.72 -6.84
C ASP A 28 13.22 3.20 -6.61
N THR A 29 13.89 2.49 -7.52
CA THR A 29 14.07 1.03 -7.41
C THR A 29 15.53 0.65 -7.41
N TRP A 30 15.93 -0.10 -6.39
CA TRP A 30 17.23 -0.75 -6.28
C TRP A 30 17.06 -2.25 -6.42
N THR A 31 17.95 -2.85 -7.20
CA THR A 31 17.97 -4.29 -7.42
C THR A 31 19.40 -4.79 -7.43
N VAL A 32 19.67 -5.84 -6.65
CA VAL A 32 20.97 -6.51 -6.61
C VAL A 32 20.73 -8.00 -6.74
N GLY A 33 21.35 -8.63 -7.73
CA GLY A 33 21.19 -10.06 -8.00
C GLY A 33 22.51 -10.74 -8.29
N ALA A 34 22.50 -12.06 -8.13
CA ALA A 34 23.61 -12.92 -8.49
C ALA A 34 23.09 -14.26 -9.00
N ASP A 35 23.72 -14.74 -10.08
CA ASP A 35 23.54 -16.08 -10.60
C ASP A 35 24.82 -16.89 -10.38
N TYR A 36 24.65 -18.14 -9.93
CA TYR A 36 25.77 -19.03 -9.66
C TYR A 36 25.54 -20.43 -10.23
N ALA A 37 26.49 -20.89 -11.03
CA ALA A 37 26.49 -22.22 -11.62
C ALA A 37 27.85 -22.89 -11.29
N PRO A 38 27.96 -23.69 -10.21
CA PRO A 38 29.21 -24.30 -9.78
C PRO A 38 29.69 -25.34 -10.79
N GLN A 39 30.95 -25.25 -11.18
CA GLN A 39 31.58 -26.24 -12.07
C GLN A 39 31.73 -27.63 -11.41
N THR A 40 31.82 -27.66 -10.07
CA THR A 40 31.92 -28.87 -9.29
C THR A 40 30.64 -29.67 -9.16
N LEU A 41 29.49 -29.04 -9.49
CA LEU A 41 28.17 -29.67 -9.50
C LEU A 41 27.45 -29.32 -10.80
N PRO A 42 27.83 -29.96 -11.92
CA PRO A 42 27.20 -29.70 -13.20
C PRO A 42 25.70 -29.88 -13.14
N GLY A 43 24.94 -28.96 -13.77
CA GLY A 43 23.49 -28.99 -13.76
C GLY A 43 22.83 -28.19 -12.65
N LEU A 44 23.58 -27.78 -11.61
CA LEU A 44 23.07 -26.85 -10.60
C LEU A 44 23.15 -25.40 -11.10
N LYS A 45 22.04 -24.68 -10.97
CA LYS A 45 21.94 -23.23 -11.19
C LYS A 45 21.21 -22.62 -10.02
N LEU A 46 21.78 -21.57 -9.44
CA LEU A 46 21.20 -20.79 -8.35
C LEU A 46 21.07 -19.35 -8.81
N GLY A 47 19.97 -18.72 -8.47
CA GLY A 47 19.75 -17.30 -8.68
C GLY A 47 19.21 -16.66 -7.41
N PHE A 48 19.66 -15.47 -7.14
CA PHE A 48 19.24 -14.66 -6.03
C PHE A 48 19.05 -13.22 -6.50
N ASN A 49 17.98 -12.57 -6.07
CA ASN A 49 17.73 -11.18 -6.33
C ASN A 49 17.11 -10.52 -5.11
N TRP A 50 17.71 -9.44 -4.66
CA TRP A 50 17.13 -8.53 -3.67
C TRP A 50 16.63 -7.29 -4.39
N PHE A 51 15.49 -6.77 -3.99
CA PHE A 51 14.93 -5.54 -4.51
C PHE A 51 14.33 -4.69 -3.40
N ARG A 52 14.38 -3.38 -3.60
CA ARG A 52 13.68 -2.38 -2.80
C ARG A 52 13.14 -1.30 -3.73
N THR A 53 11.86 -0.99 -3.58
CA THR A 53 11.20 0.10 -4.30
C THR A 53 10.55 1.03 -3.29
N GLU A 54 10.85 2.31 -3.41
CA GLU A 54 10.20 3.40 -2.68
C GLU A 54 9.36 4.21 -3.65
N PHE A 55 8.08 4.36 -3.33
CA PHE A 55 7.17 5.24 -4.05
C PHE A 55 6.88 6.43 -3.15
N ASP A 56 7.28 7.60 -3.59
CA ASP A 56 7.04 8.87 -2.92
C ASP A 56 5.99 9.70 -3.67
N ASN A 57 5.43 10.69 -2.98
CA ASN A 57 4.41 11.59 -3.53
C ASN A 57 3.21 10.86 -4.14
N ARG A 58 2.87 9.68 -3.63
CA ARG A 58 1.71 8.94 -4.13
C ARG A 58 0.45 9.75 -3.97
N ILE A 59 -0.31 9.80 -5.06
CA ILE A 59 -1.57 10.52 -5.12
C ILE A 59 -2.65 9.66 -4.46
N GLY A 60 -3.29 10.21 -3.44
CA GLY A 60 -4.36 9.56 -2.69
C GLY A 60 -5.34 10.56 -2.12
N GLN A 61 -6.37 10.06 -1.47
CA GLN A 61 -7.36 10.85 -0.74
C GLN A 61 -7.44 10.37 0.72
N PRO A 62 -6.37 10.58 1.53
CA PRO A 62 -6.27 9.99 2.86
C PRO A 62 -7.44 10.33 3.77
N THR A 63 -7.92 11.56 3.74
CA THR A 63 -9.09 12.00 4.52
C THR A 63 -10.41 11.45 4.00
N PHE A 64 -10.57 11.27 2.69
CA PHE A 64 -11.78 10.66 2.13
C PHE A 64 -11.87 9.18 2.48
N GLU A 65 -10.76 8.46 2.38
CA GLU A 65 -10.67 7.03 2.70
C GLU A 65 -10.91 6.77 4.20
N ASN A 66 -10.55 7.74 5.06
CA ASN A 66 -10.66 7.65 6.52
C ASN A 66 -11.61 8.72 7.09
N ILE A 67 -12.68 9.05 6.37
CA ILE A 67 -13.53 10.21 6.68
C ILE A 67 -14.17 10.14 8.07
N LEU A 68 -14.50 8.95 8.56
CA LEU A 68 -15.12 8.77 9.88
C LEU A 68 -14.15 9.00 11.04
N THR A 69 -12.86 8.90 10.81
CA THR A 69 -11.82 9.16 11.81
C THR A 69 -11.09 10.49 11.58
N ALA A 70 -11.40 11.19 10.50
CA ALA A 70 -10.65 12.38 10.05
C ALA A 70 -10.48 13.45 11.14
N LEU A 71 -11.50 13.68 11.98
CA LEU A 71 -11.45 14.70 13.03
C LEU A 71 -10.69 14.27 14.31
N SER A 72 -10.31 13.00 14.42
CA SER A 72 -9.66 12.42 15.61
C SER A 72 -8.33 11.74 15.32
N ASP A 73 -7.99 11.49 14.05
CA ASP A 73 -6.74 10.85 13.66
C ASP A 73 -5.63 11.91 13.53
N PRO A 74 -4.57 11.88 14.37
CA PRO A 74 -3.44 12.80 14.26
C PRO A 74 -2.73 12.78 12.91
N ALA A 75 -2.71 11.61 12.22
CA ALA A 75 -2.10 11.47 10.90
C ALA A 75 -2.80 12.31 9.82
N LEU A 76 -4.06 12.67 10.03
CA LEU A 76 -4.86 13.47 9.11
C LEU A 76 -4.95 14.95 9.50
N SER A 77 -4.30 15.36 10.58
CA SER A 77 -4.40 16.73 11.13
C SER A 77 -3.99 17.82 10.13
N ALA A 78 -3.07 17.54 9.22
CA ALA A 78 -2.66 18.48 8.17
C ALA A 78 -3.78 18.81 7.17
N PHE A 79 -4.80 17.96 7.06
CA PHE A 79 -5.94 18.11 6.15
C PHE A 79 -7.23 18.53 6.85
N VAL A 80 -7.15 18.77 8.16
CA VAL A 80 -8.33 19.09 8.98
C VAL A 80 -8.11 20.40 9.71
N ARG A 81 -8.97 21.36 9.44
CA ARG A 81 -9.05 22.60 10.21
C ARG A 81 -10.29 22.55 11.09
N ILE A 82 -10.08 22.46 12.40
CA ILE A 82 -11.16 22.68 13.37
C ILE A 82 -11.42 24.19 13.44
N VAL A 83 -12.69 24.57 13.39
CA VAL A 83 -13.13 25.98 13.35
C VAL A 83 -14.15 26.25 14.45
N ASP A 84 -14.14 27.49 14.94
CA ASP A 84 -15.14 28.04 15.85
C ASP A 84 -15.69 29.37 15.31
N PRO A 85 -16.51 29.35 14.25
CA PRO A 85 -16.98 30.56 13.60
C PRO A 85 -17.98 31.36 14.44
N LEU A 86 -18.44 30.83 15.56
CA LEU A 86 -19.27 31.57 16.50
C LEU A 86 -18.45 32.59 17.27
N ASN A 87 -17.26 32.18 17.76
CA ASN A 87 -16.40 32.98 18.64
C ASN A 87 -15.17 33.57 17.91
N ASN A 88 -14.84 33.08 16.73
CA ASN A 88 -13.67 33.49 15.94
C ASN A 88 -14.08 34.04 14.57
N ALA A 89 -13.75 35.30 14.31
CA ALA A 89 -14.08 35.98 13.04
C ALA A 89 -13.33 35.41 11.85
N ASP A 90 -12.06 34.99 12.02
CA ASP A 90 -11.24 34.41 10.96
C ASP A 90 -11.76 33.01 10.56
N ASP A 91 -12.22 32.23 11.52
CA ASP A 91 -12.85 30.95 11.24
C ASP A 91 -14.18 31.12 10.54
N ARG A 92 -14.95 32.16 10.93
CA ARG A 92 -16.20 32.50 10.23
C ARG A 92 -15.93 32.91 8.79
N ALA A 93 -14.91 33.73 8.56
CA ALA A 93 -14.52 34.14 7.21
C ALA A 93 -14.06 32.94 6.36
N ALA A 94 -13.29 32.01 6.96
CA ALA A 94 -12.86 30.80 6.28
C ALA A 94 -14.02 29.88 5.87
N VAL A 95 -14.98 29.68 6.78
CA VAL A 95 -16.21 28.90 6.47
C VAL A 95 -17.02 29.61 5.39
N GLN A 96 -17.21 30.92 5.49
CA GLN A 96 -17.96 31.70 4.52
C GLN A 96 -17.31 31.65 3.13
N ALA A 97 -15.99 31.74 3.06
CA ALA A 97 -15.26 31.62 1.80
C ALA A 97 -15.51 30.28 1.08
N VAL A 98 -15.66 29.19 1.81
CA VAL A 98 -16.01 27.88 1.23
C VAL A 98 -17.50 27.86 0.81
N LEU A 99 -18.39 28.44 1.60
CA LEU A 99 -19.82 28.52 1.25
C LEU A 99 -20.04 29.34 -0.02
N ASP A 100 -19.25 30.38 -0.25
CA ASP A 100 -19.35 31.28 -1.41
C ASP A 100 -18.80 30.68 -2.70
N LEU A 101 -18.08 29.53 -2.63
CA LEU A 101 -17.60 28.87 -3.84
C LEU A 101 -18.77 28.45 -4.73
N PRO A 102 -18.70 28.67 -6.07
CA PRO A 102 -19.75 28.27 -7.00
C PRO A 102 -20.09 26.78 -6.98
N THR A 103 -19.10 25.97 -6.59
CA THR A 103 -19.17 24.51 -6.51
C THR A 103 -19.72 23.99 -5.19
N THR A 104 -19.99 24.85 -4.21
CA THR A 104 -20.50 24.40 -2.91
C THR A 104 -21.96 23.96 -3.04
N ASN A 105 -22.19 22.70 -2.72
CA ASN A 105 -23.52 22.13 -2.63
C ASN A 105 -24.14 22.46 -1.26
N PHE A 106 -25.46 22.67 -1.22
CA PHE A 106 -26.23 22.92 0.02
C PHE A 106 -25.72 24.13 0.83
N ARG A 107 -25.24 25.18 0.15
CA ARG A 107 -24.67 26.39 0.77
C ARG A 107 -25.59 27.06 1.81
N ASP A 108 -26.89 26.97 1.59
CA ASP A 108 -27.92 27.63 2.42
C ASP A 108 -28.52 26.67 3.47
N ALA A 109 -28.02 25.44 3.57
CA ALA A 109 -28.58 24.45 4.49
C ALA A 109 -28.35 24.77 5.96
N TYR A 110 -27.20 25.43 6.28
CA TYR A 110 -26.81 25.81 7.63
C TYR A 110 -26.07 27.14 7.60
N PRO A 111 -26.24 28.00 8.60
CA PRO A 111 -25.47 29.24 8.73
C PRO A 111 -23.99 28.94 8.97
N ALA A 112 -23.11 29.83 8.53
CA ALA A 112 -21.66 29.67 8.68
C ALA A 112 -21.23 29.36 10.12
N THR A 113 -21.96 29.88 11.10
CA THR A 113 -21.69 29.67 12.53
C THR A 113 -21.94 28.26 13.06
N SER A 114 -22.57 27.39 12.26
CA SER A 114 -22.89 26.01 12.67
C SER A 114 -21.80 25.01 12.37
N TYR A 115 -20.80 25.37 11.54
CA TYR A 115 -19.74 24.47 11.15
C TYR A 115 -18.63 24.43 12.21
N GLY A 116 -18.13 23.21 12.51
CA GLY A 116 -17.05 23.01 13.48
C GLY A 116 -15.77 22.46 12.87
N ALA A 117 -15.76 22.10 11.57
CA ALA A 117 -14.57 21.68 10.87
C ALA A 117 -14.65 21.93 9.34
N ILE A 118 -13.47 22.13 8.74
CA ILE A 118 -13.24 22.08 7.31
C ILE A 118 -12.26 20.94 7.07
N VAL A 119 -12.63 19.97 6.23
CA VAL A 119 -11.86 18.77 5.92
C VAL A 119 -11.47 18.80 4.45
N ASP A 120 -10.18 18.81 4.18
CA ASP A 120 -9.66 18.68 2.82
C ASP A 120 -9.54 17.20 2.45
N ALA A 121 -10.44 16.74 1.62
CA ALA A 121 -10.52 15.38 1.12
C ALA A 121 -10.25 15.31 -0.42
N ARG A 122 -9.58 16.33 -0.96
CA ARG A 122 -9.12 16.34 -2.35
C ARG A 122 -7.95 15.35 -2.54
N TYR A 123 -7.61 15.09 -3.79
CA TYR A 123 -6.39 14.36 -4.12
C TYR A 123 -5.14 15.15 -3.68
N VAL A 124 -4.20 14.48 -3.02
CA VAL A 124 -2.95 15.06 -2.51
C VAL A 124 -1.79 14.10 -2.71
N ASN A 125 -0.57 14.64 -2.85
CA ASN A 125 0.68 13.87 -2.86
C ASN A 125 1.14 13.63 -1.42
N ALA A 126 0.49 12.75 -0.71
CA ALA A 126 0.73 12.57 0.72
C ALA A 126 1.19 11.16 1.09
N ALA A 127 0.91 10.18 0.26
CA ALA A 127 1.21 8.79 0.59
C ALA A 127 2.62 8.38 0.14
N ARG A 128 3.23 7.49 0.92
CA ARG A 128 4.47 6.78 0.57
C ARG A 128 4.22 5.29 0.66
N VAL A 129 4.85 4.51 -0.20
CA VAL A 129 4.85 3.05 -0.14
C VAL A 129 6.27 2.54 -0.30
N GLU A 130 6.67 1.63 0.58
CA GLU A 130 7.96 0.95 0.51
C GLU A 130 7.73 -0.56 0.37
N VAL A 131 8.35 -1.15 -0.65
CA VAL A 131 8.31 -2.58 -0.93
C VAL A 131 9.74 -3.10 -0.97
N GLU A 132 10.03 -4.14 -0.20
CA GLU A 132 11.35 -4.77 -0.15
C GLU A 132 11.20 -6.28 -0.11
N GLY A 133 12.02 -6.99 -0.88
CA GLY A 133 11.94 -8.43 -0.93
C GLY A 133 13.16 -9.12 -1.52
N ILE A 134 13.05 -10.44 -1.51
CA ILE A 134 14.07 -11.35 -2.02
C ILE A 134 13.37 -12.39 -2.90
N ASP A 135 13.90 -12.59 -4.09
CA ASP A 135 13.56 -13.72 -4.95
C ASP A 135 14.76 -14.66 -5.04
N ALA A 136 14.51 -15.94 -4.86
CA ALA A 136 15.53 -16.98 -4.99
C ALA A 136 15.02 -18.10 -5.89
N ASN A 137 15.89 -18.61 -6.73
CA ASN A 137 15.60 -19.79 -7.55
C ASN A 137 16.77 -20.76 -7.51
N ALA A 138 16.44 -22.04 -7.60
CA ALA A 138 17.40 -23.12 -7.74
C ALA A 138 16.87 -24.11 -8.77
N ARG A 139 17.73 -24.58 -9.65
CA ARG A 139 17.46 -25.69 -10.57
C ARG A 139 18.61 -26.65 -10.55
N TYR A 140 18.30 -27.94 -10.48
CA TYR A 140 19.30 -28.98 -10.55
C TYR A 140 18.84 -30.08 -11.49
N ALA A 141 19.55 -30.22 -12.61
CA ALA A 141 19.34 -31.28 -13.58
C ALA A 141 20.48 -32.27 -13.47
N PHE A 142 20.16 -33.56 -13.31
CA PHE A 142 21.14 -34.64 -13.20
C PHE A 142 20.61 -35.97 -13.71
N ASP A 143 21.51 -36.83 -14.12
CA ASP A 143 21.21 -38.19 -14.54
C ASP A 143 21.63 -39.18 -13.43
N PHE A 144 20.80 -40.20 -13.24
CA PHE A 144 21.12 -41.34 -12.37
C PHE A 144 20.85 -42.64 -13.13
N GLY A 145 21.92 -43.18 -13.72
CA GLY A 145 21.79 -44.32 -14.63
C GLY A 145 20.99 -43.96 -15.88
N PRO A 146 19.89 -44.67 -16.20
CA PRO A 146 19.03 -44.37 -17.33
C PRO A 146 17.97 -43.28 -17.01
N ASP A 147 17.93 -42.76 -15.81
CA ASP A 147 16.91 -41.83 -15.33
C ASP A 147 17.46 -40.41 -15.34
N ALA A 148 16.72 -39.48 -15.96
CA ALA A 148 17.00 -38.07 -15.93
C ALA A 148 16.06 -37.34 -14.93
N PHE A 149 16.61 -36.49 -14.08
CA PHE A 149 15.88 -35.73 -13.10
C PHE A 149 16.06 -34.22 -13.31
N ASP A 150 14.99 -33.46 -13.06
CA ASP A 150 14.99 -32.00 -13.04
C ASP A 150 14.29 -31.52 -11.77
N LEU A 151 15.05 -30.90 -10.88
CA LEU A 151 14.53 -30.30 -9.65
C LEU A 151 14.48 -28.79 -9.81
N GLY A 152 13.37 -28.18 -9.40
CA GLY A 152 13.20 -26.73 -9.41
C GLY A 152 12.69 -26.24 -8.05
N LEU A 153 13.21 -25.10 -7.63
CA LEU A 153 12.73 -24.36 -6.46
C LEU A 153 12.68 -22.88 -6.83
N THR A 154 11.56 -22.25 -6.58
CA THR A 154 11.40 -20.78 -6.67
C THR A 154 10.79 -20.29 -5.38
N LEU A 155 11.40 -19.28 -4.77
CA LEU A 155 10.94 -18.64 -3.55
C LEU A 155 10.86 -17.14 -3.77
N SER A 156 9.80 -16.51 -3.27
CA SER A 156 9.64 -15.07 -3.20
C SER A 156 9.28 -14.70 -1.77
N TYR A 157 10.16 -13.94 -1.14
CA TYR A 157 9.99 -13.45 0.23
C TYR A 157 9.85 -11.94 0.22
N LEU A 158 8.69 -11.45 0.61
CA LEU A 158 8.39 -10.04 0.78
C LEU A 158 8.74 -9.63 2.21
N ALA A 159 9.89 -9.00 2.39
CA ALA A 159 10.37 -8.58 3.70
C ALA A 159 9.55 -7.40 4.24
N ARG A 160 9.17 -6.46 3.34
CA ARG A 160 8.45 -5.24 3.68
C ARG A 160 7.43 -4.90 2.62
N PHE A 161 6.27 -4.45 3.05
CA PHE A 161 5.28 -3.76 2.25
C PHE A 161 4.53 -2.82 3.17
N ASP A 162 5.07 -1.61 3.32
CA ASP A 162 4.59 -0.61 4.24
C ASP A 162 4.04 0.60 3.49
N SER A 163 2.98 1.18 4.02
CA SER A 163 2.36 2.38 3.48
C SER A 163 2.23 3.45 4.58
N TRP A 164 2.52 4.68 4.21
CA TRP A 164 2.30 5.88 5.02
C TRP A 164 1.17 6.67 4.38
N THR A 165 0.14 6.98 5.15
CA THR A 165 -0.99 7.79 4.69
C THR A 165 -0.59 9.25 4.49
N THR A 166 0.36 9.73 5.30
CA THR A 166 1.00 11.05 5.21
C THR A 166 2.48 10.92 5.57
N PRO A 167 3.36 11.88 5.21
CA PRO A 167 4.77 11.80 5.53
C PRO A 167 5.08 11.62 7.03
N ASP A 168 4.24 12.17 7.90
CA ASP A 168 4.40 12.13 9.35
C ASP A 168 3.62 10.99 10.02
N ALA A 169 2.86 10.20 9.25
CA ALA A 169 2.10 9.07 9.79
C ALA A 169 3.02 7.89 10.14
N SER A 170 2.60 7.09 11.10
CA SER A 170 3.23 5.79 11.35
C SER A 170 2.97 4.84 10.18
N PRO A 171 3.98 4.04 9.77
CA PRO A 171 3.80 3.07 8.70
C PRO A 171 2.78 2.00 9.07
N GLN A 172 1.96 1.64 8.11
CA GLN A 172 1.06 0.49 8.21
C GLN A 172 1.60 -0.62 7.31
N SER A 173 1.88 -1.79 7.91
CA SER A 173 2.25 -2.95 7.12
C SER A 173 1.02 -3.48 6.38
N LEU A 174 1.15 -3.60 5.07
CA LEU A 174 0.13 -4.14 4.18
C LEU A 174 0.36 -5.62 3.86
N ARG A 175 1.55 -6.14 4.20
CA ARG A 175 1.90 -7.54 4.00
C ARG A 175 0.97 -8.47 4.76
N ASP A 176 0.61 -9.58 4.15
CA ASP A 176 -0.25 -10.62 4.73
C ASP A 176 -1.69 -10.17 5.02
N ARG A 177 -2.13 -9.04 4.48
CA ARG A 177 -3.53 -8.58 4.60
C ARG A 177 -4.38 -9.06 3.41
N PRO A 178 -5.70 -9.18 3.56
CA PRO A 178 -6.60 -9.43 2.44
C PRO A 178 -6.38 -8.43 1.30
N ASN A 179 -6.35 -8.91 0.06
CA ASN A 179 -6.07 -8.15 -1.16
C ASN A 179 -4.62 -7.61 -1.31
N TYR A 180 -3.72 -7.98 -0.41
CA TYR A 180 -2.30 -7.64 -0.49
C TYR A 180 -1.43 -8.90 -0.59
N PRO A 181 -0.18 -8.79 -1.07
CA PRO A 181 0.72 -9.93 -1.16
C PRO A 181 1.05 -10.54 0.20
N VAL A 182 1.19 -11.86 0.23
CA VAL A 182 1.70 -12.59 1.39
C VAL A 182 3.22 -12.49 1.49
N GLY A 183 3.74 -12.66 2.71
CA GLY A 183 5.17 -12.56 3.00
C GLY A 183 6.02 -13.63 2.34
N LEU A 184 5.52 -14.85 2.17
CA LEU A 184 6.28 -15.94 1.53
C LEU A 184 5.43 -16.71 0.53
N ARG A 185 5.99 -16.91 -0.66
CA ARG A 185 5.47 -17.82 -1.68
C ARG A 185 6.58 -18.69 -2.20
N GLY A 186 6.25 -19.95 -2.50
CA GLY A 186 7.23 -20.87 -3.04
C GLY A 186 6.63 -21.89 -3.98
N ARG A 187 7.45 -22.41 -4.86
CA ARG A 187 7.11 -23.53 -5.74
C ARG A 187 8.31 -24.47 -5.82
N GLY A 188 8.07 -25.74 -5.44
CA GLY A 188 8.97 -26.86 -5.73
C GLY A 188 8.46 -27.63 -6.92
N SER A 189 9.36 -28.16 -7.74
CA SER A 189 9.04 -29.03 -8.86
C SER A 189 10.04 -30.18 -8.97
N LEU A 190 9.54 -31.34 -9.37
CA LEU A 190 10.33 -32.53 -9.68
C LEU A 190 9.87 -33.03 -11.05
N GLY A 191 10.80 -33.16 -11.98
CA GLY A 191 10.67 -33.87 -13.24
C GLY A 191 11.48 -35.15 -13.22
N TRP A 192 10.97 -36.19 -13.84
CA TRP A 192 11.65 -37.47 -14.09
C TRP A 192 11.38 -37.96 -15.52
N ALA A 193 12.38 -38.50 -16.13
CA ALA A 193 12.25 -39.12 -17.46
C ALA A 193 13.13 -40.37 -17.59
N ARG A 194 12.57 -41.40 -18.23
CA ARG A 194 13.29 -42.65 -18.53
C ARG A 194 12.76 -43.25 -19.85
N GLY A 195 13.55 -43.19 -20.88
CA GLY A 195 13.13 -43.67 -22.24
C GLY A 195 11.85 -42.95 -22.69
N PRO A 196 10.74 -43.70 -23.02
CA PRO A 196 9.49 -43.06 -23.42
C PRO A 196 8.62 -42.55 -22.22
N TRP A 197 9.04 -42.79 -20.99
CA TRP A 197 8.26 -42.43 -19.80
C TRP A 197 8.74 -41.12 -19.20
N SER A 198 7.79 -40.32 -18.74
CA SER A 198 8.06 -39.13 -17.96
C SER A 198 6.97 -38.90 -16.91
N ALA A 199 7.37 -38.29 -15.80
CA ALA A 199 6.47 -37.85 -14.76
C ALA A 199 6.94 -36.50 -14.20
N SER A 200 6.01 -35.69 -13.74
CA SER A 200 6.31 -34.45 -13.03
C SER A 200 5.38 -34.22 -11.87
N ALA A 201 5.89 -33.60 -10.82
CA ALA A 201 5.14 -33.18 -9.66
C ALA A 201 5.52 -31.73 -9.32
N SER A 202 4.58 -30.96 -8.78
CA SER A 202 4.86 -29.63 -8.25
C SER A 202 4.08 -29.39 -6.97
N LEU A 203 4.72 -28.68 -6.03
CA LEU A 203 4.14 -28.21 -4.79
C LEU A 203 4.17 -26.69 -4.80
N HIS A 204 3.05 -26.08 -4.45
CA HIS A 204 2.94 -24.64 -4.28
C HIS A 204 2.70 -24.33 -2.81
N TYR A 205 3.46 -23.40 -2.28
CA TYR A 205 3.31 -22.87 -0.93
C TYR A 205 2.94 -21.39 -1.01
N VAL A 206 1.97 -21.00 -0.22
CA VAL A 206 1.55 -19.60 -0.01
C VAL A 206 1.34 -19.45 1.49
N ASP A 207 1.95 -18.43 2.06
CA ASP A 207 1.82 -18.11 3.49
C ASP A 207 0.39 -17.65 3.83
N SER A 208 0.08 -17.61 5.11
CA SER A 208 -1.23 -17.25 5.62
C SER A 208 -1.48 -15.74 5.54
N TYR A 209 -2.75 -15.38 5.34
CA TYR A 209 -3.22 -14.01 5.53
C TYR A 209 -3.54 -13.75 7.00
N ARG A 210 -3.35 -12.51 7.44
CA ARG A 210 -3.80 -12.07 8.77
C ARG A 210 -5.28 -11.72 8.70
N ASP A 211 -6.07 -12.29 9.57
CA ASP A 211 -7.45 -11.85 9.79
C ASP A 211 -7.41 -10.51 10.55
N LEU A 212 -8.08 -9.49 9.99
CA LEU A 212 -8.21 -8.18 10.62
C LEU A 212 -9.49 -8.08 11.47
N ALA A 213 -10.24 -9.17 11.59
CA ALA A 213 -11.50 -9.27 12.34
C ALA A 213 -11.28 -9.72 13.79
N GLY A 214 -10.16 -9.32 14.43
CA GLY A 214 -9.87 -9.57 15.83
C GLY A 214 -9.88 -8.30 16.66
#